data_213df7ad93072006e4369ef9e5e9f9ce
#
_entry.id   213df7ad93072006e4369ef9e5e9f9ce
#
_cell.length_a   1.000
_cell.length_b   1.000
_cell.length_c   1.000
_cell.angle_alpha   90.00
_cell.angle_beta   90.00
_cell.angle_gamma   90.00
#
_symmetry.space_group_name_H-M   'P 1'
#
loop_
_entity.id
_entity.type
_entity.pdbx_description
1 polymer ?
#
loop_
_entity_poly.entity_id
_entity_poly.type
_entity_poly.pdbx_seq_one_letter_code
_entity_poly.pdbx_strand_id
1 'polypeptide(L)'
;MKVLLISANTEMINMPVLPLGMAFVARAAEDAGHEVSQINLMSEPEALKLLVERIQKVPPDIIGISVRNIDDQASLQPRFLLDPVKAIVSACRKNSEAKIVLGGAGYSIFPEHALTYLAADMGIQGEGEQSFVTLMDRLKNDEDLSNIPGLYHADRGIANPPATFKKIDQNFFPQPGRHIFALEHAGDEIIWLPFQTRRGCPLNCSYCSTPSIEGETTRKRAPGLIIDALAAYVSAGFDHFFFVDNTFNLPPGYSKDLCDQMLGAGLNITWRGILYPWKVDKELVTKMAESGCAEVSLGLESGSDIMLRKMNKQYRTVDVRSASELLKSGGIRRMGFLLLGGPGETRQTVLESLEFVDSLALEMVKVTVGIRIYPDTELAFHARQTGKISTDDNLLFPQFYIENGMEAWIRQTVGAWMKDRSNWIH
;
A
#
# COMPACT_ATOMS: atom_id res chain seq x y z
N MET A 1 -26.95 -10.02 -6.24
CA MET A 1 -26.57 -8.99 -7.22
C MET A 1 -25.39 -9.51 -8.04
N LYS A 2 -25.27 -9.06 -9.30
CA LYS A 2 -24.10 -9.28 -10.15
C LYS A 2 -23.12 -8.12 -9.91
N VAL A 3 -21.92 -8.43 -9.50
CA VAL A 3 -20.87 -7.49 -9.11
C VAL A 3 -19.71 -7.59 -10.09
N LEU A 4 -19.28 -6.45 -10.63
CA LEU A 4 -18.02 -6.35 -11.36
C LEU A 4 -17.01 -5.55 -10.53
N LEU A 5 -15.92 -6.19 -10.14
CA LEU A 5 -14.81 -5.53 -9.47
C LEU A 5 -13.65 -5.29 -10.44
N ILE A 6 -13.14 -4.07 -10.45
CA ILE A 6 -12.11 -3.60 -11.38
C ILE A 6 -10.90 -3.13 -10.59
N SER A 7 -9.74 -3.73 -10.82
CA SER A 7 -8.45 -3.16 -10.41
C SER A 7 -8.00 -2.18 -11.48
N ALA A 8 -8.06 -0.89 -11.14
CA ALA A 8 -7.68 0.20 -12.04
C ALA A 8 -6.16 0.52 -12.00
N ASN A 9 -5.36 -0.25 -11.25
CA ASN A 9 -3.92 -0.05 -11.17
C ASN A 9 -3.23 -0.51 -12.46
N THR A 10 -2.47 0.39 -13.08
CA THR A 10 -1.64 0.12 -14.25
C THR A 10 -0.14 0.25 -13.95
N GLU A 11 0.22 0.58 -12.71
CA GLU A 11 1.60 0.86 -12.33
C GLU A 11 2.34 -0.40 -11.91
N MET A 12 3.48 -0.63 -12.56
CA MET A 12 4.41 -1.74 -12.29
C MET A 12 5.68 -1.26 -11.58
N ILE A 13 5.62 -0.16 -10.83
CA ILE A 13 6.78 0.39 -10.11
C ILE A 13 7.33 -0.66 -9.15
N ASN A 14 8.57 -1.04 -9.35
CA ASN A 14 9.34 -2.07 -8.63
C ASN A 14 8.87 -3.52 -8.81
N MET A 15 7.59 -3.78 -9.09
CA MET A 15 7.03 -5.12 -9.38
C MET A 15 5.54 -5.04 -9.70
N PRO A 16 4.98 -6.04 -10.42
CA PRO A 16 3.54 -6.19 -10.55
C PRO A 16 2.88 -6.30 -9.18
N VAL A 17 1.88 -5.47 -8.92
CA VAL A 17 1.15 -5.48 -7.64
C VAL A 17 -0.25 -6.03 -7.83
N LEU A 18 -0.45 -7.26 -7.40
CA LEU A 18 -1.74 -7.91 -7.44
C LEU A 18 -2.72 -7.24 -6.46
N PRO A 19 -4.02 -7.13 -6.82
CA PRO A 19 -4.99 -6.32 -6.10
C PRO A 19 -5.57 -7.06 -4.87
N LEU A 20 -4.75 -7.29 -3.84
CA LEU A 20 -5.12 -8.04 -2.63
C LEU A 20 -6.37 -7.47 -1.94
N GLY A 21 -6.45 -6.14 -1.76
CA GLY A 21 -7.61 -5.51 -1.12
C GLY A 21 -8.91 -5.76 -1.87
N MET A 22 -8.88 -5.70 -3.22
CA MET A 22 -10.05 -6.03 -4.05
C MET A 22 -10.41 -7.51 -3.93
N ALA A 23 -9.43 -8.41 -3.82
CA ALA A 23 -9.68 -9.84 -3.64
C ALA A 23 -10.37 -10.14 -2.30
N PHE A 24 -10.04 -9.42 -1.23
CA PHE A 24 -10.77 -9.52 0.04
C PHE A 24 -12.23 -9.06 -0.08
N VAL A 25 -12.48 -7.93 -0.76
CA VAL A 25 -13.84 -7.43 -1.01
C VAL A 25 -14.64 -8.43 -1.88
N ALA A 26 -14.00 -8.99 -2.91
CA ALA A 26 -14.61 -10.01 -3.75
C ALA A 26 -15.05 -11.23 -2.93
N ARG A 27 -14.15 -11.73 -2.09
CA ARG A 27 -14.45 -12.88 -1.22
C ARG A 27 -15.59 -12.58 -0.26
N ALA A 28 -15.62 -11.41 0.38
CA ALA A 28 -16.69 -11.01 1.27
C ALA A 28 -18.06 -10.95 0.55
N ALA A 29 -18.08 -10.43 -0.67
CA ALA A 29 -19.28 -10.37 -1.49
C ALA A 29 -19.76 -11.77 -1.94
N GLU A 30 -18.85 -12.67 -2.31
CA GLU A 30 -19.16 -14.07 -2.65
C GLU A 30 -19.74 -14.83 -1.45
N ASP A 31 -19.12 -14.66 -0.27
CA ASP A 31 -19.60 -15.30 0.98
C ASP A 31 -21.00 -14.78 1.39
N ALA A 32 -21.35 -13.55 1.00
CA ALA A 32 -22.69 -12.97 1.16
C ALA A 32 -23.69 -13.41 0.06
N GLY A 33 -23.29 -14.29 -0.87
CA GLY A 33 -24.14 -14.85 -1.90
C GLY A 33 -24.33 -13.97 -3.15
N HIS A 34 -23.42 -13.01 -3.40
CA HIS A 34 -23.40 -12.24 -4.64
C HIS A 34 -22.59 -12.96 -5.74
N GLU A 35 -22.98 -12.75 -7.00
CA GLU A 35 -22.24 -13.24 -8.17
C GLU A 35 -21.14 -12.23 -8.52
N VAL A 36 -19.88 -12.57 -8.23
CA VAL A 36 -18.74 -11.64 -8.39
C VAL A 36 -17.90 -12.02 -9.59
N SER A 37 -17.66 -11.04 -10.45
CA SER A 37 -16.64 -11.10 -11.50
C SER A 37 -15.56 -10.05 -11.23
N GLN A 38 -14.32 -10.36 -11.61
CA GLN A 38 -13.17 -9.55 -11.35
C GLN A 38 -12.39 -9.32 -12.63
N ILE A 39 -11.83 -8.12 -12.79
CA ILE A 39 -10.92 -7.76 -13.87
C ILE A 39 -9.73 -6.99 -13.32
N ASN A 40 -8.53 -7.41 -13.68
CA ASN A 40 -7.29 -6.69 -13.37
C ASN A 40 -6.80 -6.03 -14.66
N LEU A 41 -6.73 -4.70 -14.67
CA LEU A 41 -6.33 -3.93 -15.86
C LEU A 41 -4.80 -3.69 -15.93
N MET A 42 -4.05 -4.25 -15.00
CA MET A 42 -2.58 -4.17 -15.02
C MET A 42 -2.04 -4.95 -16.21
N SER A 43 -1.16 -4.32 -16.98
CA SER A 43 -0.52 -4.91 -18.16
C SER A 43 -1.48 -5.27 -19.33
N GLU A 44 -2.70 -4.76 -19.33
CA GLU A 44 -3.67 -4.97 -20.40
C GLU A 44 -3.54 -3.88 -21.47
N PRO A 45 -2.99 -4.18 -22.67
CA PRO A 45 -2.80 -3.17 -23.72
C PRO A 45 -4.11 -2.53 -24.20
N GLU A 46 -5.21 -3.29 -24.18
CA GLU A 46 -6.54 -2.86 -24.60
C GLU A 46 -7.54 -2.80 -23.42
N ALA A 47 -7.07 -2.34 -22.25
CA ALA A 47 -7.81 -2.36 -21.00
C ALA A 47 -9.27 -1.86 -21.10
N LEU A 48 -9.50 -0.74 -21.79
CA LEU A 48 -10.85 -0.19 -21.95
C LEU A 48 -11.75 -1.04 -22.85
N LYS A 49 -11.18 -1.66 -23.89
CA LYS A 49 -11.93 -2.56 -24.78
C LYS A 49 -12.35 -3.82 -24.03
N LEU A 50 -11.43 -4.45 -23.32
CA LEU A 50 -11.68 -5.63 -22.48
C LEU A 50 -12.76 -5.33 -21.44
N LEU A 51 -12.70 -4.15 -20.81
CA LEU A 51 -13.70 -3.70 -19.84
C LEU A 51 -15.09 -3.60 -20.46
N VAL A 52 -15.21 -2.95 -21.62
CA VAL A 52 -16.49 -2.78 -22.33
C VAL A 52 -17.07 -4.14 -22.75
N GLU A 53 -16.27 -5.01 -23.33
CA GLU A 53 -16.69 -6.37 -23.70
C GLU A 53 -17.19 -7.17 -22.48
N ARG A 54 -16.51 -7.04 -21.33
CA ARG A 54 -16.92 -7.70 -20.08
C ARG A 54 -18.28 -7.18 -19.58
N ILE A 55 -18.49 -5.85 -19.56
CA ILE A 55 -19.76 -5.23 -19.16
C ILE A 55 -20.91 -5.67 -20.09
N GLN A 56 -20.68 -5.68 -21.40
CA GLN A 56 -21.70 -6.07 -22.38
C GLN A 56 -22.05 -7.55 -22.31
N LYS A 57 -21.06 -8.41 -22.03
CA LYS A 57 -21.26 -9.86 -21.93
C LYS A 57 -22.06 -10.25 -20.68
N VAL A 58 -21.79 -9.59 -19.56
CA VAL A 58 -22.46 -9.85 -18.26
C VAL A 58 -22.75 -8.49 -17.61
N PRO A 59 -23.91 -7.87 -17.93
CA PRO A 59 -24.27 -6.60 -17.34
C PRO A 59 -24.30 -6.66 -15.82
N PRO A 60 -23.49 -5.83 -15.11
CA PRO A 60 -23.46 -5.82 -13.65
C PRO A 60 -24.61 -4.97 -13.07
N ASP A 61 -25.03 -5.31 -11.84
CA ASP A 61 -25.92 -4.47 -11.04
C ASP A 61 -25.13 -3.36 -10.31
N ILE A 62 -23.86 -3.65 -9.99
CA ILE A 62 -22.95 -2.73 -9.30
C ILE A 62 -21.50 -2.95 -9.79
N ILE A 63 -20.77 -1.84 -9.91
CA ILE A 63 -19.36 -1.84 -10.32
C ILE A 63 -18.52 -1.28 -9.17
N GLY A 64 -17.57 -2.07 -8.66
CA GLY A 64 -16.56 -1.62 -7.69
C GLY A 64 -15.23 -1.34 -8.39
N ILE A 65 -14.64 -0.16 -8.17
CA ILE A 65 -13.35 0.22 -8.77
C ILE A 65 -12.32 0.43 -7.65
N SER A 66 -11.28 -0.39 -7.67
CA SER A 66 -10.16 -0.29 -6.73
C SER A 66 -9.11 0.70 -7.26
N VAL A 67 -8.99 1.85 -6.58
CA VAL A 67 -8.00 2.89 -6.83
C VAL A 67 -6.84 2.69 -5.85
N ARG A 68 -5.72 2.14 -6.32
CA ARG A 68 -4.57 1.84 -5.47
C ARG A 68 -3.68 3.05 -5.25
N ASN A 69 -3.33 3.76 -6.32
CA ASN A 69 -2.40 4.89 -6.31
C ASN A 69 -3.09 6.14 -6.86
N ILE A 70 -2.77 7.29 -6.27
CA ILE A 70 -3.21 8.61 -6.76
C ILE A 70 -2.15 9.20 -7.70
N ASP A 71 -0.89 8.97 -7.37
CA ASP A 71 0.29 9.42 -8.12
C ASP A 71 1.44 8.42 -7.96
N ASP A 72 2.54 8.64 -8.67
CA ASP A 72 3.75 7.82 -8.63
C ASP A 72 4.76 8.23 -7.55
N GLN A 73 4.43 9.22 -6.73
CA GLN A 73 5.28 9.79 -5.69
C GLN A 73 6.64 10.34 -6.19
N ALA A 74 6.77 10.60 -7.48
CA ALA A 74 7.97 11.18 -8.08
C ALA A 74 7.89 12.70 -8.09
N SER A 75 8.71 13.39 -7.27
CA SER A 75 8.61 14.85 -7.12
C SER A 75 9.14 15.65 -8.32
N LEU A 76 9.95 15.06 -9.20
CA LEU A 76 10.54 15.79 -10.33
C LEU A 76 9.55 15.92 -11.50
N GLN A 77 8.84 14.85 -11.83
CA GLN A 77 7.83 14.80 -12.89
C GLN A 77 6.68 13.91 -12.42
N PRO A 78 5.85 14.41 -11.49
CA PRO A 78 4.81 13.60 -10.89
C PRO A 78 3.76 13.18 -11.93
N ARG A 79 3.45 11.90 -12.00
CA ARG A 79 2.35 11.39 -12.80
C ARG A 79 1.11 11.28 -11.94
N PHE A 80 0.05 11.92 -12.37
CA PHE A 80 -1.25 11.85 -11.72
C PHE A 80 -2.03 10.65 -12.28
N LEU A 81 -2.29 9.65 -11.45
CA LEU A 81 -2.81 8.36 -11.88
C LEU A 81 -4.34 8.25 -11.84
N LEU A 82 -5.05 9.32 -11.45
CA LEU A 82 -6.51 9.32 -11.51
C LEU A 82 -7.08 9.62 -12.91
N ASP A 83 -6.31 10.19 -13.83
CA ASP A 83 -6.77 10.43 -15.19
C ASP A 83 -7.12 9.13 -15.94
N PRO A 84 -6.28 8.09 -15.94
CA PRO A 84 -6.65 6.77 -16.46
C PRO A 84 -7.88 6.18 -15.77
N VAL A 85 -7.99 6.33 -14.44
CA VAL A 85 -9.15 5.84 -13.68
C VAL A 85 -10.42 6.56 -14.10
N LYS A 86 -10.36 7.87 -14.38
CA LYS A 86 -11.49 8.66 -14.90
C LYS A 86 -11.98 8.14 -16.26
N ALA A 87 -11.06 7.72 -17.12
CA ALA A 87 -11.42 7.08 -18.39
C ALA A 87 -12.15 5.74 -18.17
N ILE A 88 -11.72 4.94 -17.18
CA ILE A 88 -12.38 3.68 -16.78
C ILE A 88 -13.80 3.97 -16.28
N VAL A 89 -13.98 4.92 -15.35
CA VAL A 89 -15.29 5.34 -14.83
C VAL A 89 -16.20 5.80 -15.98
N SER A 90 -15.68 6.60 -16.89
CA SER A 90 -16.43 7.08 -18.06
C SER A 90 -16.85 5.95 -18.98
N ALA A 91 -16.00 4.95 -19.20
CA ALA A 91 -16.33 3.76 -20.00
C ALA A 91 -17.43 2.93 -19.33
N CYS A 92 -17.34 2.71 -18.00
CA CYS A 92 -18.39 2.04 -17.22
C CYS A 92 -19.73 2.77 -17.36
N ARG A 93 -19.73 4.08 -17.17
CA ARG A 93 -20.95 4.93 -17.24
C ARG A 93 -21.63 4.91 -18.62
N LYS A 94 -20.82 4.84 -19.69
CA LYS A 94 -21.34 4.78 -21.07
C LYS A 94 -21.96 3.43 -21.45
N ASN A 95 -21.56 2.36 -20.78
CA ASN A 95 -21.93 1.00 -21.17
C ASN A 95 -22.78 0.27 -20.11
N SER A 96 -23.14 0.93 -19.00
CA SER A 96 -23.94 0.34 -17.92
C SER A 96 -24.67 1.40 -17.10
N GLU A 97 -25.85 1.05 -16.62
CA GLU A 97 -26.60 1.83 -15.62
C GLU A 97 -26.23 1.46 -14.17
N ALA A 98 -25.27 0.54 -14.00
CA ALA A 98 -24.81 0.09 -12.70
C ALA A 98 -24.25 1.23 -11.86
N LYS A 99 -24.49 1.20 -10.54
CA LYS A 99 -23.86 2.14 -9.61
C LYS A 99 -22.37 1.88 -9.53
N ILE A 100 -21.58 2.95 -9.59
CA ILE A 100 -20.10 2.89 -9.54
C ILE A 100 -19.64 3.26 -8.12
N VAL A 101 -18.93 2.35 -7.47
CA VAL A 101 -18.41 2.49 -6.11
C VAL A 101 -16.88 2.45 -6.14
N LEU A 102 -16.26 3.50 -5.65
CA LEU A 102 -14.80 3.58 -5.52
C LEU A 102 -14.34 2.96 -4.20
N GLY A 103 -13.14 2.43 -4.19
CA GLY A 103 -12.45 1.95 -2.99
C GLY A 103 -10.95 1.83 -3.23
N GLY A 104 -10.24 1.23 -2.27
CA GLY A 104 -8.79 1.01 -2.34
C GLY A 104 -7.96 2.04 -1.60
N ALA A 105 -6.66 1.78 -1.47
CA ALA A 105 -5.75 2.56 -0.63
C ALA A 105 -5.64 4.03 -1.07
N GLY A 106 -5.48 4.27 -2.38
CA GLY A 106 -5.41 5.63 -2.93
C GLY A 106 -6.69 6.41 -2.71
N TYR A 107 -7.85 5.80 -2.99
CA TYR A 107 -9.14 6.39 -2.71
C TYR A 107 -9.30 6.77 -1.23
N SER A 108 -8.88 5.89 -0.32
CA SER A 108 -9.02 6.09 1.13
C SER A 108 -8.27 7.30 1.68
N ILE A 109 -7.23 7.76 0.98
CA ILE A 109 -6.49 8.98 1.35
C ILE A 109 -7.28 10.25 1.01
N PHE A 110 -8.06 10.23 -0.08
CA PHE A 110 -8.77 11.40 -0.63
C PHE A 110 -10.23 11.08 -0.94
N PRO A 111 -11.04 10.56 -0.01
CA PRO A 111 -12.33 9.96 -0.34
C PRO A 111 -13.29 10.92 -1.04
N GLU A 112 -13.48 12.14 -0.50
CA GLU A 112 -14.39 13.13 -1.06
C GLU A 112 -13.87 13.71 -2.37
N HIS A 113 -12.59 14.09 -2.41
CA HIS A 113 -12.01 14.75 -3.57
C HIS A 113 -11.81 13.80 -4.75
N ALA A 114 -11.41 12.55 -4.49
CA ALA A 114 -11.31 11.53 -5.53
C ALA A 114 -12.70 11.13 -6.06
N LEU A 115 -13.71 11.03 -5.19
CA LEU A 115 -15.09 10.76 -5.61
C LEU A 115 -15.60 11.82 -6.58
N THR A 116 -15.42 13.09 -6.23
CA THR A 116 -15.81 14.24 -7.06
C THR A 116 -15.02 14.26 -8.37
N TYR A 117 -13.70 14.09 -8.32
CA TYR A 117 -12.84 14.14 -9.51
C TYR A 117 -13.18 13.05 -10.52
N LEU A 118 -13.43 11.83 -10.04
CA LEU A 118 -13.75 10.67 -10.88
C LEU A 118 -15.21 10.60 -11.30
N ALA A 119 -16.09 11.42 -10.73
CA ALA A 119 -17.54 11.46 -11.00
C ALA A 119 -18.21 10.08 -10.84
N ALA A 120 -17.83 9.33 -9.80
CA ALA A 120 -18.48 8.08 -9.42
C ALA A 120 -19.67 8.35 -8.48
N ASP A 121 -20.56 7.36 -8.30
CA ASP A 121 -21.77 7.55 -7.48
C ASP A 121 -21.44 7.55 -5.97
N MET A 122 -20.58 6.63 -5.56
CA MET A 122 -20.25 6.38 -4.17
C MET A 122 -18.79 5.95 -4.02
N GLY A 123 -18.31 5.92 -2.77
CA GLY A 123 -17.03 5.32 -2.46
C GLY A 123 -16.96 4.86 -1.01
N ILE A 124 -16.07 3.94 -0.73
CA ILE A 124 -15.86 3.39 0.61
C ILE A 124 -14.40 3.64 1.01
N GLN A 125 -14.21 4.43 2.05
CA GLN A 125 -12.92 4.70 2.68
C GLN A 125 -12.54 3.58 3.64
N GLY A 126 -11.27 3.17 3.64
CA GLY A 126 -10.73 2.17 4.55
C GLY A 126 -11.03 0.74 4.09
N GLU A 127 -11.35 -0.13 5.05
CA GLU A 127 -11.62 -1.54 4.79
C GLU A 127 -13.02 -1.73 4.22
N GLY A 128 -13.07 -2.19 2.98
CA GLY A 128 -14.30 -2.23 2.19
C GLY A 128 -15.14 -3.49 2.35
N GLU A 129 -14.62 -4.57 2.93
CA GLU A 129 -15.25 -5.89 2.89
C GLU A 129 -16.67 -5.88 3.47
N GLN A 130 -16.83 -5.42 4.72
CA GLN A 130 -18.13 -5.39 5.38
C GLN A 130 -19.02 -4.25 4.85
N SER A 131 -18.42 -3.07 4.62
CA SER A 131 -19.17 -1.90 4.16
C SER A 131 -19.72 -2.08 2.75
N PHE A 132 -18.98 -2.75 1.86
CA PHE A 132 -19.45 -3.03 0.50
C PHE A 132 -20.59 -4.04 0.48
N VAL A 133 -20.52 -5.10 1.29
CA VAL A 133 -21.62 -6.07 1.45
C VAL A 133 -22.87 -5.38 1.99
N THR A 134 -22.72 -4.60 3.07
CA THR A 134 -23.83 -3.83 3.65
C THR A 134 -24.45 -2.86 2.64
N LEU A 135 -23.63 -2.19 1.84
CA LEU A 135 -24.08 -1.29 0.78
C LEU A 135 -24.94 -2.04 -0.25
N MET A 136 -24.47 -3.17 -0.73
CA MET A 136 -25.19 -3.98 -1.71
C MET A 136 -26.54 -4.47 -1.18
N ASP A 137 -26.58 -4.96 0.06
CA ASP A 137 -27.83 -5.43 0.70
C ASP A 137 -28.84 -4.31 0.82
N ARG A 138 -28.41 -3.13 1.26
CA ARG A 138 -29.30 -1.97 1.41
C ARG A 138 -29.78 -1.43 0.06
N LEU A 139 -28.88 -1.37 -0.94
CA LEU A 139 -29.28 -0.97 -2.30
C LEU A 139 -30.31 -1.95 -2.90
N LYS A 140 -30.15 -3.25 -2.66
CA LYS A 140 -31.08 -4.27 -3.14
C LYS A 140 -32.47 -4.14 -2.51
N ASN A 141 -32.53 -3.72 -1.24
CA ASN A 141 -33.75 -3.64 -0.46
C ASN A 141 -34.34 -2.22 -0.40
N ASP A 142 -33.73 -1.25 -1.10
CA ASP A 142 -34.07 0.19 -1.06
C ASP A 142 -34.08 0.77 0.37
N GLU A 143 -33.06 0.38 1.16
CA GLU A 143 -32.88 0.79 2.55
C GLU A 143 -32.01 2.04 2.68
N ASP A 144 -32.04 2.68 3.86
CA ASP A 144 -31.22 3.86 4.17
C ASP A 144 -29.72 3.56 4.17
N LEU A 145 -28.93 4.38 3.48
CA LEU A 145 -27.49 4.28 3.34
C LEU A 145 -26.70 5.11 4.37
N SER A 146 -27.36 5.96 5.15
CA SER A 146 -26.73 7.03 5.95
C SER A 146 -25.72 6.53 7.00
N ASN A 147 -25.86 5.30 7.48
CA ASN A 147 -25.07 4.74 8.59
C ASN A 147 -24.06 3.66 8.15
N ILE A 148 -23.70 3.60 6.87
CA ILE A 148 -22.68 2.66 6.39
C ILE A 148 -21.29 3.26 6.69
N PRO A 149 -20.44 2.60 7.47
CA PRO A 149 -19.11 3.11 7.79
C PRO A 149 -18.24 3.29 6.55
N GLY A 150 -17.52 4.39 6.46
CA GLY A 150 -16.64 4.70 5.34
C GLY A 150 -17.36 5.11 4.05
N LEU A 151 -18.68 5.12 4.00
CA LEU A 151 -19.42 5.47 2.80
C LEU A 151 -19.39 6.99 2.55
N TYR A 152 -19.06 7.34 1.30
CA TYR A 152 -19.20 8.67 0.72
C TYR A 152 -20.19 8.60 -0.43
N HIS A 153 -21.18 9.53 -0.46
CA HIS A 153 -22.16 9.66 -1.51
C HIS A 153 -22.45 11.15 -1.73
N ALA A 154 -21.91 11.72 -2.80
CA ALA A 154 -21.95 13.16 -3.05
C ALA A 154 -23.38 13.72 -3.09
N ASP A 155 -24.26 13.11 -3.91
CA ASP A 155 -25.64 13.58 -4.11
C ASP A 155 -26.53 13.52 -2.87
N ARG A 156 -26.17 12.65 -1.90
CA ARG A 156 -26.93 12.51 -0.64
C ARG A 156 -26.25 13.22 0.54
N GLY A 157 -25.09 13.85 0.32
CA GLY A 157 -24.33 14.49 1.40
C GLY A 157 -23.85 13.52 2.47
N ILE A 158 -23.62 12.24 2.12
CA ILE A 158 -23.08 11.25 3.05
C ILE A 158 -21.56 11.31 3.01
N ALA A 159 -20.94 11.48 4.17
CA ALA A 159 -19.49 11.44 4.37
C ALA A 159 -19.19 10.80 5.73
N ASN A 160 -19.24 9.47 5.78
CA ASN A 160 -19.04 8.74 7.01
C ASN A 160 -17.57 8.40 7.22
N PRO A 161 -17.02 8.57 8.43
CA PRO A 161 -15.69 8.06 8.74
C PRO A 161 -15.65 6.54 8.60
N PRO A 162 -14.48 5.96 8.31
CA PRO A 162 -14.31 4.51 8.32
C PRO A 162 -14.61 3.94 9.70
N ALA A 163 -15.06 2.70 9.76
CA ALA A 163 -15.26 2.03 11.04
C ALA A 163 -13.94 1.92 11.80
N THR A 164 -13.99 2.20 13.12
CA THR A 164 -12.85 1.95 13.99
C THR A 164 -12.86 0.48 14.39
N PHE A 165 -12.14 -0.35 13.66
CA PHE A 165 -12.05 -1.77 13.94
C PHE A 165 -11.10 -2.04 15.12
N LYS A 166 -11.53 -2.82 16.10
CA LYS A 166 -10.69 -3.26 17.24
C LYS A 166 -9.93 -4.54 16.94
N LYS A 167 -10.42 -5.35 16.01
CA LYS A 167 -9.80 -6.59 15.53
C LYS A 167 -10.13 -6.78 14.04
N ILE A 168 -9.40 -7.68 13.38
CA ILE A 168 -9.78 -8.14 12.05
C ILE A 168 -10.91 -9.14 12.25
N ASP A 169 -12.13 -8.77 11.87
CA ASP A 169 -13.31 -9.62 12.07
C ASP A 169 -13.44 -10.71 10.99
N GLN A 170 -12.70 -10.58 9.91
CA GLN A 170 -12.73 -11.54 8.82
C GLN A 170 -11.57 -12.53 8.92
N ASN A 171 -11.91 -13.75 9.27
CA ASN A 171 -10.97 -14.87 9.37
C ASN A 171 -10.90 -15.64 8.05
N PHE A 172 -10.84 -14.92 6.93
CA PHE A 172 -10.69 -15.54 5.62
C PHE A 172 -9.58 -14.86 4.80
N PHE A 173 -9.10 -15.62 3.82
CA PHE A 173 -8.23 -15.11 2.76
C PHE A 173 -8.90 -15.33 1.41
N PRO A 174 -8.56 -14.54 0.37
CA PRO A 174 -8.99 -14.82 -0.99
C PRO A 174 -8.59 -16.26 -1.38
N GLN A 175 -9.43 -16.93 -2.14
CA GLN A 175 -9.12 -18.30 -2.58
C GLN A 175 -7.98 -18.31 -3.59
N PRO A 176 -6.99 -19.22 -3.47
CA PRO A 176 -5.99 -19.44 -4.50
C PRO A 176 -6.63 -19.94 -5.79
N GLY A 177 -6.06 -19.62 -6.93
CA GLY A 177 -6.55 -20.08 -8.24
C GLY A 177 -7.65 -19.23 -8.87
N ARG A 178 -8.08 -18.13 -8.23
CA ARG A 178 -8.92 -17.13 -8.91
C ARG A 178 -8.07 -16.30 -9.86
N HIS A 179 -8.61 -15.97 -11.03
CA HIS A 179 -7.94 -15.27 -12.14
C HIS A 179 -7.27 -13.94 -11.76
N ILE A 180 -7.66 -13.33 -10.64
CA ILE A 180 -7.12 -12.06 -10.16
C ILE A 180 -5.63 -12.10 -9.82
N PHE A 181 -5.11 -13.27 -9.44
CA PHE A 181 -3.69 -13.49 -9.15
C PHE A 181 -2.94 -14.12 -10.33
N ALA A 182 -3.63 -14.47 -11.41
CA ALA A 182 -3.01 -14.90 -12.64
C ALA A 182 -2.67 -13.67 -13.49
N LEU A 183 -1.39 -13.43 -13.69
CA LEU A 183 -0.91 -12.50 -14.71
C LEU A 183 -0.67 -13.34 -15.97
N GLU A 184 -1.61 -13.33 -16.89
CA GLU A 184 -1.52 -14.11 -18.15
C GLU A 184 -0.27 -13.73 -18.98
N HIS A 185 0.38 -12.60 -18.66
CA HIS A 185 1.51 -12.03 -19.38
C HIS A 185 2.78 -11.86 -18.53
N ALA A 186 2.89 -12.51 -17.38
CA ALA A 186 4.07 -12.36 -16.51
C ALA A 186 5.35 -12.99 -17.10
N GLY A 187 5.24 -13.78 -18.16
CA GLY A 187 6.39 -14.50 -18.73
C GLY A 187 7.08 -15.39 -17.69
N ASP A 188 8.42 -15.41 -17.73
CA ASP A 188 9.24 -16.14 -16.74
C ASP A 188 9.53 -15.34 -15.45
N GLU A 189 8.86 -14.20 -15.24
CA GLU A 189 9.06 -13.38 -14.03
C GLU A 189 8.44 -14.04 -12.79
N ILE A 190 9.19 -14.00 -11.68
CA ILE A 190 8.71 -14.48 -10.38
C ILE A 190 7.56 -13.58 -9.88
N ILE A 191 6.38 -14.16 -9.72
CA ILE A 191 5.23 -13.47 -9.17
C ILE A 191 5.30 -13.51 -7.65
N TRP A 192 5.46 -12.34 -7.03
CA TRP A 192 5.38 -12.18 -5.58
C TRP A 192 3.93 -11.96 -5.17
N LEU A 193 3.30 -12.99 -4.61
CA LEU A 193 1.92 -12.91 -4.15
C LEU A 193 1.81 -12.00 -2.92
N PRO A 194 1.04 -10.90 -2.95
CA PRO A 194 0.85 -10.09 -1.77
C PRO A 194 0.08 -10.86 -0.71
N PHE A 195 0.58 -10.81 0.53
CA PHE A 195 -0.03 -11.48 1.66
C PHE A 195 -0.04 -10.57 2.88
N GLN A 196 -1.13 -10.54 3.65
CA GLN A 196 -1.27 -9.61 4.77
C GLN A 196 -1.61 -10.35 6.06
N THR A 197 -0.71 -10.25 7.06
CA THR A 197 -0.87 -10.92 8.36
C THR A 197 -1.50 -10.01 9.42
N ARG A 198 -1.43 -8.69 9.22
CA ARG A 198 -1.95 -7.67 10.12
C ARG A 198 -2.33 -6.41 9.35
N ARG A 199 -3.18 -5.59 9.95
CA ARG A 199 -3.60 -4.28 9.42
C ARG A 199 -3.38 -3.19 10.46
N GLY A 200 -3.23 -1.96 9.98
CA GLY A 200 -3.01 -0.79 10.80
C GLY A 200 -1.58 -0.62 11.27
N CYS A 201 -1.22 0.63 11.60
CA CYS A 201 0.12 0.98 12.04
C CYS A 201 0.05 2.00 13.19
N PRO A 202 0.58 1.67 14.39
CA PRO A 202 0.55 2.57 15.54
C PRO A 202 1.71 3.60 15.52
N LEU A 203 2.52 3.58 14.46
CA LEU A 203 3.63 4.51 14.31
C LEU A 203 3.12 5.83 13.73
N ASN A 204 3.38 6.90 14.43
CA ASN A 204 2.94 8.24 14.05
C ASN A 204 4.05 8.96 13.23
N CYS A 205 4.43 8.41 12.09
CA CYS A 205 5.39 9.06 11.19
C CYS A 205 4.76 10.33 10.60
N SER A 206 5.47 11.47 10.65
CA SER A 206 4.93 12.81 10.35
C SER A 206 4.36 13.00 8.93
N TYR A 207 4.67 12.11 8.00
CA TYR A 207 4.30 12.22 6.58
C TYR A 207 3.37 11.08 6.09
N CYS A 208 3.05 10.10 6.96
CA CYS A 208 2.48 8.83 6.52
C CYS A 208 0.95 8.87 6.43
N SER A 209 0.41 8.38 5.32
CA SER A 209 -1.03 8.27 5.09
C SER A 209 -1.67 6.94 5.54
N THR A 210 -0.89 6.00 6.06
CA THR A 210 -1.40 4.69 6.51
C THR A 210 -2.58 4.79 7.49
N PRO A 211 -2.62 5.75 8.45
CA PRO A 211 -3.76 5.89 9.34
C PRO A 211 -5.10 6.10 8.62
N SER A 212 -5.10 6.82 7.50
CA SER A 212 -6.32 7.06 6.69
C SER A 212 -6.76 5.81 5.90
N ILE A 213 -5.88 4.81 5.74
CA ILE A 213 -6.14 3.60 4.95
C ILE A 213 -6.53 2.42 5.85
N GLU A 214 -5.73 2.15 6.89
CA GLU A 214 -5.84 0.96 7.74
C GLU A 214 -6.04 1.26 9.23
N GLY A 215 -6.04 2.55 9.62
CA GLY A 215 -6.14 2.99 11.01
C GLY A 215 -4.82 2.90 11.79
N GLU A 216 -4.86 3.39 13.03
CA GLU A 216 -3.70 3.56 13.91
C GLU A 216 -3.43 2.36 14.82
N THR A 217 -4.30 1.36 14.84
CA THR A 217 -4.17 0.20 15.73
C THR A 217 -3.77 -1.04 14.97
N THR A 218 -2.67 -1.68 15.37
CA THR A 218 -2.28 -2.97 14.79
C THR A 218 -3.28 -4.06 15.15
N ARG A 219 -3.95 -4.61 14.16
CA ARG A 219 -4.89 -5.73 14.27
C ARG A 219 -4.28 -6.93 13.58
N LYS A 220 -4.11 -8.00 14.34
CA LYS A 220 -3.40 -9.22 13.90
C LYS A 220 -4.39 -10.32 13.57
N ARG A 221 -4.11 -11.11 12.54
CA ARG A 221 -4.79 -12.38 12.28
C ARG A 221 -4.21 -13.47 13.18
N ALA A 222 -4.99 -14.48 13.52
CA ALA A 222 -4.48 -15.64 14.23
C ALA A 222 -3.44 -16.38 13.37
N PRO A 223 -2.24 -16.69 13.89
CA PRO A 223 -1.20 -17.35 13.10
C PRO A 223 -1.66 -18.63 12.40
N GLY A 224 -2.45 -19.49 13.08
CA GLY A 224 -2.98 -20.70 12.47
C GLY A 224 -3.76 -20.45 11.18
N LEU A 225 -4.62 -19.41 11.13
CA LEU A 225 -5.34 -19.02 9.90
C LEU A 225 -4.41 -18.57 8.78
N ILE A 226 -3.29 -17.93 9.14
CA ILE A 226 -2.27 -17.52 8.17
C ILE A 226 -1.60 -18.76 7.58
N ILE A 227 -1.24 -19.73 8.42
CA ILE A 227 -0.60 -20.98 8.00
C ILE A 227 -1.54 -21.78 7.08
N ASP A 228 -2.81 -21.93 7.44
CA ASP A 228 -3.80 -22.61 6.61
C ASP A 228 -3.94 -21.96 5.22
N ALA A 229 -3.98 -20.62 5.19
CA ALA A 229 -4.04 -19.86 3.94
C ALA A 229 -2.77 -20.03 3.11
N LEU A 230 -1.58 -19.90 3.71
CA LEU A 230 -0.31 -20.10 3.01
C LEU A 230 -0.20 -21.51 2.45
N ALA A 231 -0.59 -22.54 3.21
CA ALA A 231 -0.61 -23.92 2.76
C ALA A 231 -1.54 -24.12 1.55
N ALA A 232 -2.72 -23.48 1.56
CA ALA A 232 -3.63 -23.50 0.42
C ALA A 232 -3.03 -22.85 -0.84
N TYR A 233 -2.33 -21.71 -0.68
CA TYR A 233 -1.65 -21.06 -1.80
C TYR A 233 -0.47 -21.89 -2.33
N VAL A 234 0.34 -22.49 -1.43
CA VAL A 234 1.42 -23.41 -1.83
C VAL A 234 0.87 -24.61 -2.59
N SER A 235 -0.24 -25.19 -2.13
CA SER A 235 -0.91 -26.30 -2.83
C SER A 235 -1.45 -25.90 -4.20
N ALA A 236 -1.73 -24.60 -4.42
CA ALA A 236 -2.13 -24.04 -5.71
C ALA A 236 -0.95 -23.61 -6.59
N GLY A 237 0.29 -23.86 -6.16
CA GLY A 237 1.51 -23.59 -6.92
C GLY A 237 2.20 -22.25 -6.67
N PHE A 238 1.81 -21.51 -5.63
CA PHE A 238 2.46 -20.26 -5.24
C PHE A 238 3.49 -20.51 -4.15
N ASP A 239 4.72 -20.09 -4.35
CA ASP A 239 5.82 -20.27 -3.40
C ASP A 239 6.57 -18.98 -3.05
N HIS A 240 6.23 -17.84 -3.70
CA HIS A 240 6.82 -16.54 -3.46
C HIS A 240 5.79 -15.56 -2.92
N PHE A 241 6.03 -15.02 -1.71
CA PHE A 241 5.11 -14.14 -1.00
C PHE A 241 5.73 -12.79 -0.64
N PHE A 242 4.97 -11.71 -0.84
CA PHE A 242 5.30 -10.41 -0.28
C PHE A 242 4.36 -10.11 0.89
N PHE A 243 4.87 -10.18 2.11
CA PHE A 243 4.14 -9.73 3.29
C PHE A 243 4.01 -8.21 3.25
N VAL A 244 2.83 -7.73 2.84
CA VAL A 244 2.53 -6.29 2.64
C VAL A 244 2.12 -5.60 3.95
N ASP A 245 2.41 -6.19 5.09
CA ASP A 245 2.22 -5.57 6.40
C ASP A 245 3.02 -4.27 6.48
N ASN A 246 2.45 -3.20 7.09
CA ASN A 246 3.15 -1.93 7.25
C ASN A 246 4.48 -2.06 8.00
N THR A 247 4.55 -3.03 8.91
CA THR A 247 5.77 -3.38 9.65
C THR A 247 5.70 -4.85 10.07
N PHE A 248 6.45 -5.72 9.41
CA PHE A 248 6.42 -7.16 9.73
C PHE A 248 6.91 -7.46 11.14
N ASN A 249 7.95 -6.78 11.61
CA ASN A 249 8.59 -7.04 12.89
C ASN A 249 7.84 -6.49 14.13
N LEU A 250 6.72 -5.80 13.98
CA LEU A 250 5.99 -5.21 15.10
C LEU A 250 4.55 -5.77 15.22
N PRO A 251 4.18 -6.27 16.41
CA PRO A 251 5.02 -6.49 17.61
C PRO A 251 5.91 -7.71 17.45
N PRO A 252 7.16 -7.70 18.02
CA PRO A 252 8.16 -8.76 17.74
C PRO A 252 7.71 -10.16 18.12
N GLY A 253 7.03 -10.32 19.25
CA GLY A 253 6.57 -11.64 19.71
C GLY A 253 5.62 -12.32 18.71
N TYR A 254 4.72 -11.57 18.11
CA TYR A 254 3.82 -12.11 17.08
C TYR A 254 4.58 -12.52 15.81
N SER A 255 5.58 -11.75 15.40
CA SER A 255 6.38 -12.07 14.22
C SER A 255 7.25 -13.30 14.42
N LYS A 256 7.82 -13.46 15.64
CA LYS A 256 8.58 -14.67 16.02
C LYS A 256 7.69 -15.91 16.03
N ASP A 257 6.51 -15.82 16.66
CA ASP A 257 5.50 -16.89 16.68
C ASP A 257 5.04 -17.29 15.27
N LEU A 258 4.79 -16.33 14.41
CA LEU A 258 4.41 -16.59 13.02
C LEU A 258 5.52 -17.32 12.24
N CYS A 259 6.78 -16.90 12.38
CA CYS A 259 7.92 -17.59 11.77
C CYS A 259 8.06 -19.04 12.32
N ASP A 260 7.90 -19.25 13.63
CA ASP A 260 7.93 -20.58 14.23
C ASP A 260 6.83 -21.49 13.67
N GLN A 261 5.63 -20.97 13.47
CA GLN A 261 4.53 -21.73 12.91
C GLN A 261 4.72 -22.01 11.41
N MET A 262 5.28 -21.09 10.63
CA MET A 262 5.65 -21.36 9.23
C MET A 262 6.70 -22.50 9.14
N LEU A 263 7.69 -22.48 10.01
CA LEU A 263 8.69 -23.55 10.13
C LEU A 263 8.06 -24.88 10.53
N GLY A 264 7.24 -24.88 11.59
CA GLY A 264 6.55 -26.07 12.09
C GLY A 264 5.60 -26.71 11.06
N ALA A 265 5.03 -25.92 10.18
CA ALA A 265 4.17 -26.39 9.09
C ALA A 265 4.95 -26.92 7.88
N GLY A 266 6.29 -26.78 7.86
CA GLY A 266 7.12 -27.22 6.75
C GLY A 266 6.82 -26.52 5.42
N LEU A 267 6.36 -25.27 5.48
CA LEU A 267 6.07 -24.48 4.28
C LEU A 267 7.39 -24.14 3.57
N ASN A 268 7.56 -24.67 2.37
CA ASN A 268 8.71 -24.35 1.53
C ASN A 268 8.39 -23.10 0.69
N ILE A 269 8.47 -21.93 1.32
CA ILE A 269 8.18 -20.65 0.72
C ILE A 269 9.37 -19.71 0.74
N THR A 270 9.41 -18.82 -0.25
CA THR A 270 10.31 -17.66 -0.25
C THR A 270 9.47 -16.42 0.00
N TRP A 271 9.89 -15.59 0.94
CA TRP A 271 9.12 -14.39 1.23
C TRP A 271 9.98 -13.15 1.43
N ARG A 272 9.35 -12.00 1.27
CA ARG A 272 9.89 -10.68 1.57
C ARG A 272 8.87 -9.85 2.34
N GLY A 273 9.34 -8.83 3.05
CA GLY A 273 8.45 -7.97 3.85
C GLY A 273 9.04 -6.61 4.15
N ILE A 274 8.26 -5.77 4.82
CA ILE A 274 8.65 -4.43 5.24
C ILE A 274 9.07 -4.48 6.70
N LEU A 275 10.26 -3.97 7.01
CA LEU A 275 10.83 -4.00 8.35
C LEU A 275 11.12 -2.58 8.85
N TYR A 276 10.62 -2.28 10.03
CA TYR A 276 10.89 -1.06 10.75
C TYR A 276 12.13 -1.28 11.64
N PRO A 277 13.22 -0.50 11.53
CA PRO A 277 14.50 -0.82 12.18
C PRO A 277 14.49 -0.51 13.68
N TRP A 278 13.48 -1.01 14.40
CA TRP A 278 13.30 -0.92 15.84
C TRP A 278 12.90 -2.26 16.42
N LYS A 279 13.48 -2.63 17.56
CA LYS A 279 13.25 -3.92 18.22
C LYS A 279 13.54 -5.12 17.31
N VAL A 280 14.59 -5.00 16.50
CA VAL A 280 15.12 -6.11 15.71
C VAL A 280 16.22 -6.79 16.53
N ASP A 281 16.04 -8.07 16.82
CA ASP A 281 17.02 -8.86 17.54
C ASP A 281 17.48 -10.10 16.74
N LYS A 282 18.53 -10.74 17.20
CA LYS A 282 19.12 -11.91 16.53
C LYS A 282 18.13 -13.07 16.39
N GLU A 283 17.31 -13.32 17.42
CA GLU A 283 16.32 -14.39 17.40
C GLU A 283 15.29 -14.17 16.29
N LEU A 284 14.74 -12.96 16.17
CA LEU A 284 13.80 -12.61 15.11
C LEU A 284 14.42 -12.84 13.73
N VAL A 285 15.63 -12.32 13.50
CA VAL A 285 16.31 -12.45 12.19
C VAL A 285 16.59 -13.90 11.85
N THR A 286 17.04 -14.71 12.84
CA THR A 286 17.25 -16.14 12.63
C THR A 286 15.96 -16.82 12.21
N LYS A 287 14.85 -16.61 12.93
CA LYS A 287 13.54 -17.20 12.59
C LYS A 287 13.01 -16.72 11.24
N MET A 288 13.23 -15.45 10.89
CA MET A 288 12.90 -14.93 9.57
C MET A 288 13.66 -15.66 8.47
N ALA A 289 14.99 -15.78 8.60
CA ALA A 289 15.82 -16.46 7.62
C ALA A 289 15.43 -17.94 7.46
N GLU A 290 15.27 -18.66 8.55
CA GLU A 290 14.89 -20.07 8.57
C GLU A 290 13.50 -20.29 7.96
N SER A 291 12.54 -19.37 8.16
CA SER A 291 11.20 -19.43 7.57
C SER A 291 11.13 -18.97 6.11
N GLY A 292 12.26 -18.71 5.45
CA GLY A 292 12.33 -18.38 4.02
C GLY A 292 12.33 -16.90 3.67
N CYS A 293 12.63 -16.01 4.63
CA CYS A 293 12.79 -14.58 4.32
C CYS A 293 14.04 -14.35 3.47
N ALA A 294 13.83 -13.97 2.21
CA ALA A 294 14.90 -13.69 1.27
C ALA A 294 15.34 -12.22 1.28
N GLU A 295 14.39 -11.30 1.48
CA GLU A 295 14.64 -9.86 1.38
C GLU A 295 13.71 -9.07 2.29
N VAL A 296 14.20 -7.94 2.80
CA VAL A 296 13.39 -6.96 3.51
C VAL A 296 13.53 -5.57 2.91
N SER A 297 12.40 -4.86 2.85
CA SER A 297 12.33 -3.42 2.65
C SER A 297 12.58 -2.74 3.98
N LEU A 298 13.75 -2.12 4.15
CA LEU A 298 14.18 -1.47 5.39
C LEU A 298 13.83 0.02 5.33
N GLY A 299 12.83 0.42 6.10
CA GLY A 299 12.41 1.83 6.21
C GLY A 299 13.39 2.64 7.04
N LEU A 300 14.58 2.93 6.53
CA LEU A 300 15.64 3.66 7.24
C LEU A 300 15.47 5.17 7.22
N GLU A 301 14.85 5.73 6.19
CA GLU A 301 14.44 7.10 5.89
C GLU A 301 15.57 8.13 5.90
N SER A 302 16.45 8.17 6.90
CA SER A 302 17.54 9.13 7.01
C SER A 302 18.74 8.55 7.79
N GLY A 303 19.93 9.02 7.49
CA GLY A 303 21.16 8.78 8.25
C GLY A 303 21.44 9.85 9.31
N SER A 304 20.51 10.77 9.54
CA SER A 304 20.64 11.82 10.56
C SER A 304 19.60 11.63 11.66
N ASP A 305 20.06 11.46 12.91
CA ASP A 305 19.16 11.34 14.07
C ASP A 305 18.28 12.58 14.28
N ILE A 306 18.71 13.75 13.79
CA ILE A 306 17.91 14.98 13.80
C ILE A 306 16.70 14.81 12.88
N MET A 307 16.92 14.31 11.67
CA MET A 307 15.86 14.10 10.69
C MET A 307 14.93 12.97 11.10
N LEU A 308 15.46 11.88 11.64
CA LEU A 308 14.63 10.79 12.15
C LEU A 308 13.65 11.27 13.25
N ARG A 309 14.12 12.09 14.19
CA ARG A 309 13.23 12.71 15.20
C ARG A 309 12.16 13.61 14.58
N LYS A 310 12.49 14.43 13.58
CA LYS A 310 11.54 15.30 12.86
C LYS A 310 10.51 14.51 12.06
N MET A 311 10.84 13.28 11.65
CA MET A 311 9.94 12.35 10.99
C MET A 311 9.13 11.49 11.99
N ASN A 312 9.22 11.75 13.30
CA ASN A 312 8.61 10.96 14.38
C ASN A 312 9.01 9.48 14.39
N LYS A 313 10.25 9.18 13.99
CA LYS A 313 10.75 7.80 14.03
C LYS A 313 11.11 7.39 15.46
N GLN A 314 10.77 6.14 15.82
CA GLN A 314 11.03 5.56 17.15
C GLN A 314 12.42 4.90 17.27
N TYR A 315 13.23 5.00 16.23
CA TYR A 315 14.60 4.46 16.15
C TYR A 315 15.61 5.57 15.82
N ARG A 316 16.88 5.25 16.01
CA ARG A 316 18.02 6.09 15.66
C ARG A 316 18.90 5.39 14.63
N THR A 317 19.90 6.07 14.12
CA THR A 317 20.88 5.53 13.17
C THR A 317 21.59 4.28 13.72
N VAL A 318 21.87 4.24 15.02
CA VAL A 318 22.46 3.05 15.67
C VAL A 318 21.55 1.83 15.57
N ASP A 319 20.25 2.00 15.68
CA ASP A 319 19.28 0.91 15.57
C ASP A 319 19.19 0.40 14.12
N VAL A 320 19.23 1.32 13.15
CA VAL A 320 19.29 0.99 11.72
C VAL A 320 20.53 0.15 11.40
N ARG A 321 21.71 0.57 11.89
CA ARG A 321 22.97 -0.16 11.69
C ARG A 321 22.88 -1.55 12.30
N SER A 322 22.44 -1.66 13.54
CA SER A 322 22.31 -2.95 14.24
C SER A 322 21.36 -3.90 13.50
N ALA A 323 20.17 -3.40 13.07
CA ALA A 323 19.22 -4.20 12.30
C ALA A 323 19.82 -4.64 10.95
N SER A 324 20.51 -3.74 10.25
CA SER A 324 21.17 -4.03 8.98
C SER A 324 22.27 -5.11 9.12
N GLU A 325 23.09 -5.04 10.16
CA GLU A 325 24.14 -6.02 10.44
C GLU A 325 23.58 -7.41 10.79
N LEU A 326 22.51 -7.45 11.60
CA LEU A 326 21.81 -8.70 11.92
C LEU A 326 21.21 -9.34 10.67
N LEU A 327 20.52 -8.59 9.83
CA LEU A 327 19.94 -9.07 8.57
C LEU A 327 21.04 -9.61 7.64
N LYS A 328 22.14 -8.87 7.48
CA LYS A 328 23.29 -9.31 6.68
C LYS A 328 23.86 -10.63 7.19
N SER A 329 24.05 -10.76 8.51
CA SER A 329 24.56 -12.00 9.10
C SER A 329 23.58 -13.18 9.01
N GLY A 330 22.26 -12.89 8.92
CA GLY A 330 21.22 -13.88 8.63
C GLY A 330 21.06 -14.23 7.15
N GLY A 331 21.84 -13.63 6.25
CA GLY A 331 21.73 -13.88 4.80
C GLY A 331 20.50 -13.24 4.14
N ILE A 332 19.81 -12.33 4.82
CA ILE A 332 18.62 -11.64 4.30
C ILE A 332 19.06 -10.39 3.54
N ARG A 333 18.65 -10.27 2.27
CA ARG A 333 18.92 -9.09 1.45
C ARG A 333 18.17 -7.86 2.00
N ARG A 334 18.78 -6.68 1.83
CA ARG A 334 18.27 -5.42 2.39
C ARG A 334 18.09 -4.39 1.28
N MET A 335 16.86 -3.95 1.09
CA MET A 335 16.54 -2.78 0.28
C MET A 335 16.25 -1.60 1.20
N GLY A 336 17.11 -0.58 1.19
CA GLY A 336 16.93 0.62 2.02
C GLY A 336 16.14 1.70 1.30
N PHE A 337 15.30 2.41 2.03
CA PHE A 337 14.57 3.59 1.53
C PHE A 337 15.12 4.84 2.21
N LEU A 338 15.67 5.76 1.41
CA LEU A 338 16.19 7.05 1.85
C LEU A 338 15.27 8.16 1.35
N LEU A 339 14.83 9.03 2.26
CA LEU A 339 13.89 10.11 2.01
C LEU A 339 14.54 11.45 2.37
N LEU A 340 14.77 12.30 1.38
CA LEU A 340 15.49 13.57 1.51
C LEU A 340 14.59 14.77 1.21
N GLY A 341 14.90 15.90 1.84
CA GLY A 341 14.22 17.18 1.63
C GLY A 341 13.15 17.50 2.68
N GLY A 342 13.07 16.75 3.77
CA GLY A 342 12.09 16.96 4.85
C GLY A 342 12.28 18.29 5.59
N PRO A 343 11.31 18.66 6.48
CA PRO A 343 11.37 19.89 7.26
C PRO A 343 12.64 20.04 8.08
N GLY A 344 13.35 21.14 7.86
CA GLY A 344 14.62 21.44 8.52
C GLY A 344 15.81 20.61 8.04
N GLU A 345 15.72 20.02 6.86
CA GLU A 345 16.85 19.41 6.17
C GLU A 345 17.94 20.46 5.88
N THR A 346 19.19 20.08 6.05
CA THR A 346 20.36 20.91 5.76
C THR A 346 21.32 20.15 4.85
N ARG A 347 22.28 20.85 4.25
CA ARG A 347 23.34 20.20 3.46
C ARG A 347 24.09 19.16 4.28
N GLN A 348 24.34 19.47 5.56
CA GLN A 348 25.02 18.56 6.48
C GLN A 348 24.21 17.28 6.72
N THR A 349 22.89 17.37 7.01
CA THR A 349 22.05 16.19 7.28
C THR A 349 21.85 15.33 6.03
N VAL A 350 21.84 15.92 4.83
CA VAL A 350 21.83 15.18 3.57
C VAL A 350 23.11 14.37 3.39
N LEU A 351 24.29 15.01 3.58
CA LEU A 351 25.58 14.32 3.46
C LEU A 351 25.72 13.22 4.51
N GLU A 352 25.37 13.49 5.79
CA GLU A 352 25.29 12.47 6.85
C GLU A 352 24.44 11.27 6.41
N SER A 353 23.29 11.52 5.79
CA SER A 353 22.39 10.47 5.34
C SER A 353 22.97 9.65 4.20
N LEU A 354 23.59 10.28 3.21
CA LEU A 354 24.22 9.61 2.08
C LEU A 354 25.41 8.75 2.54
N GLU A 355 26.30 9.31 3.37
CA GLU A 355 27.47 8.62 3.93
C GLU A 355 27.05 7.44 4.84
N PHE A 356 26.07 7.67 5.70
CA PHE A 356 25.55 6.63 6.59
C PHE A 356 24.99 5.45 5.79
N VAL A 357 24.12 5.70 4.80
CA VAL A 357 23.50 4.65 4.00
C VAL A 357 24.54 3.89 3.17
N ASP A 358 25.51 4.61 2.59
CA ASP A 358 26.63 4.00 1.86
C ASP A 358 27.43 3.04 2.76
N SER A 359 27.69 3.47 4.02
CA SER A 359 28.41 2.66 5.02
C SER A 359 27.70 1.36 5.43
N LEU A 360 26.38 1.23 5.17
CA LEU A 360 25.62 0.02 5.45
C LEU A 360 25.83 -1.07 4.39
N ALA A 361 26.38 -0.72 3.23
CA ALA A 361 26.60 -1.62 2.10
C ALA A 361 25.37 -2.49 1.80
N LEU A 362 24.21 -1.82 1.58
CA LEU A 362 22.95 -2.47 1.27
C LEU A 362 22.94 -3.01 -0.16
N GLU A 363 22.18 -4.06 -0.40
CA GLU A 363 22.05 -4.69 -1.72
C GLU A 363 21.32 -3.76 -2.71
N MET A 364 20.40 -2.91 -2.21
CA MET A 364 19.72 -1.88 -2.99
C MET A 364 19.36 -0.68 -2.11
N VAL A 365 19.42 0.53 -2.67
CA VAL A 365 18.98 1.77 -2.02
C VAL A 365 18.06 2.51 -2.97
N LYS A 366 16.82 2.79 -2.53
CA LYS A 366 15.92 3.69 -3.23
C LYS A 366 15.97 5.06 -2.58
N VAL A 367 16.32 6.07 -3.38
CA VAL A 367 16.40 7.47 -2.93
C VAL A 367 15.20 8.24 -3.45
N THR A 368 14.48 8.87 -2.54
CA THR A 368 13.39 9.79 -2.88
C THR A 368 13.77 11.20 -2.44
N VAL A 369 13.72 12.15 -3.35
CA VAL A 369 13.93 13.58 -3.08
C VAL A 369 12.60 14.31 -3.10
N GLY A 370 12.23 14.90 -1.97
CA GLY A 370 10.92 15.51 -1.76
C GLY A 370 9.92 14.51 -1.17
N ILE A 371 9.19 14.96 -0.17
CA ILE A 371 8.22 14.14 0.57
C ILE A 371 6.82 14.50 0.08
N ARG A 372 6.09 13.52 -0.44
CA ARG A 372 4.68 13.69 -0.84
C ARG A 372 3.86 14.18 0.36
N ILE A 373 3.15 15.29 0.20
CA ILE A 373 2.29 15.84 1.25
C ILE A 373 0.91 15.19 1.12
N TYR A 374 0.52 14.42 2.14
CA TYR A 374 -0.81 13.83 2.24
C TYR A 374 -1.68 14.62 3.23
N PRO A 375 -3.03 14.67 3.04
CA PRO A 375 -3.93 15.30 4.01
C PRO A 375 -3.80 14.64 5.38
N ASP A 376 -4.23 15.37 6.40
CA ASP A 376 -4.29 14.91 7.81
C ASP A 376 -2.94 14.44 8.40
N THR A 377 -1.82 14.81 7.78
CA THR A 377 -0.48 14.53 8.26
C THR A 377 0.13 15.76 8.94
N GLU A 378 1.04 15.53 9.89
CA GLU A 378 1.83 16.60 10.52
C GLU A 378 2.62 17.40 9.47
N LEU A 379 3.12 16.72 8.43
CA LEU A 379 3.80 17.36 7.30
C LEU A 379 2.88 18.33 6.55
N ALA A 380 1.62 17.96 6.30
CA ALA A 380 0.65 18.85 5.66
C ALA A 380 0.37 20.10 6.51
N PHE A 381 0.21 19.90 7.83
CA PHE A 381 0.03 21.00 8.76
C PHE A 381 1.24 21.96 8.74
N HIS A 382 2.45 21.42 8.83
CA HIS A 382 3.68 22.19 8.74
C HIS A 382 3.81 22.92 7.40
N ALA A 383 3.50 22.26 6.29
CA ALA A 383 3.56 22.85 4.96
C ALA A 383 2.59 24.03 4.77
N ARG A 384 1.37 23.95 5.36
CA ARG A 384 0.42 25.07 5.40
C ARG A 384 0.94 26.23 6.25
N GLN A 385 1.46 25.95 7.45
CA GLN A 385 2.01 26.99 8.33
C GLN A 385 3.18 27.74 7.72
N THR A 386 4.01 27.06 6.93
CA THR A 386 5.20 27.64 6.29
C THR A 386 4.91 28.21 4.89
N GLY A 387 3.64 28.19 4.44
CA GLY A 387 3.23 28.72 3.14
C GLY A 387 3.74 27.90 1.94
N LYS A 388 4.15 26.65 2.15
CA LYS A 388 4.56 25.72 1.08
C LYS A 388 3.38 25.28 0.22
N ILE A 389 2.21 25.15 0.83
CA ILE A 389 0.95 24.87 0.17
C ILE A 389 -0.10 25.86 0.67
N SER A 390 -1.14 26.10 -0.14
CA SER A 390 -2.27 26.93 0.26
C SER A 390 -3.08 26.24 1.37
N THR A 391 -3.76 27.04 2.19
CA THR A 391 -4.60 26.53 3.29
C THR A 391 -5.81 25.74 2.79
N ASP A 392 -6.29 26.03 1.59
CA ASP A 392 -7.43 25.44 0.91
C ASP A 392 -7.03 24.36 -0.11
N ASP A 393 -5.72 24.07 -0.26
CA ASP A 393 -5.26 22.97 -1.12
C ASP A 393 -5.71 21.62 -0.54
N ASN A 394 -6.51 20.89 -1.33
CA ASN A 394 -7.02 19.56 -0.95
C ASN A 394 -5.99 18.43 -1.17
N LEU A 395 -4.83 18.75 -1.73
CA LEU A 395 -3.70 17.83 -1.94
C LEU A 395 -3.99 16.63 -2.86
N LEU A 396 -5.12 16.59 -3.54
CA LEU A 396 -5.42 15.51 -4.48
C LEU A 396 -4.36 15.46 -5.60
N PHE A 397 -4.04 16.62 -6.17
CA PHE A 397 -2.90 16.74 -7.08
C PHE A 397 -1.59 16.69 -6.29
N PRO A 398 -0.55 16.01 -6.81
CA PRO A 398 0.66 15.76 -6.05
C PRO A 398 1.42 17.05 -5.71
N GLN A 399 1.56 17.31 -4.41
CA GLN A 399 2.38 18.35 -3.82
C GLN A 399 3.49 17.71 -2.99
N PHE A 400 4.71 18.27 -3.09
CA PHE A 400 5.87 17.71 -2.39
C PHE A 400 6.50 18.74 -1.48
N TYR A 401 6.87 18.32 -0.29
CA TYR A 401 7.68 19.13 0.59
C TYR A 401 9.17 18.95 0.26
N ILE A 402 9.85 20.02 0.01
CA ILE A 402 11.31 20.09 -0.02
C ILE A 402 11.71 21.35 0.75
N GLU A 403 12.70 21.24 1.65
CA GLU A 403 13.18 22.37 2.44
C GLU A 403 13.63 23.54 1.58
N ASN A 404 13.36 24.77 2.03
CA ASN A 404 13.59 25.98 1.25
C ASN A 404 15.05 26.12 0.79
N GLY A 405 15.24 26.38 -0.52
CA GLY A 405 16.55 26.57 -1.13
C GLY A 405 17.39 25.30 -1.26
N MET A 406 16.85 24.13 -0.89
CA MET A 406 17.60 22.87 -0.90
C MET A 406 17.43 22.04 -2.16
N GLU A 407 16.33 22.21 -2.90
CA GLU A 407 15.94 21.31 -3.98
C GLU A 407 17.04 21.11 -5.03
N ALA A 408 17.49 22.17 -5.67
CA ALA A 408 18.50 22.08 -6.73
C ALA A 408 19.79 21.43 -6.24
N TRP A 409 20.23 21.82 -5.03
CA TRP A 409 21.44 21.28 -4.43
C TRP A 409 21.30 19.80 -4.06
N ILE A 410 20.18 19.38 -3.46
CA ILE A 410 19.94 17.95 -3.13
C ILE A 410 19.94 17.12 -4.41
N ARG A 411 19.19 17.53 -5.44
CA ARG A 411 19.11 16.79 -6.71
C ARG A 411 20.47 16.65 -7.38
N GLN A 412 21.25 17.72 -7.43
CA GLN A 412 22.61 17.70 -7.98
C GLN A 412 23.52 16.77 -7.17
N THR A 413 23.47 16.86 -5.84
CA THR A 413 24.29 16.05 -4.93
C THR A 413 23.94 14.57 -5.04
N VAL A 414 22.64 14.22 -5.00
CA VAL A 414 22.16 12.84 -5.14
C VAL A 414 22.53 12.28 -6.51
N GLY A 415 22.31 13.03 -7.59
CA GLY A 415 22.69 12.60 -8.94
C GLY A 415 24.18 12.33 -9.09
N ALA A 416 25.04 13.18 -8.50
CA ALA A 416 26.47 12.94 -8.46
C ALA A 416 26.84 11.72 -7.61
N TRP A 417 26.16 11.54 -6.45
CA TRP A 417 26.40 10.41 -5.54
C TRP A 417 26.06 9.06 -6.18
N MET A 418 24.95 9.00 -6.92
CA MET A 418 24.46 7.76 -7.54
C MET A 418 25.26 7.34 -8.79
N LYS A 419 25.99 8.27 -9.43
CA LYS A 419 26.64 8.03 -10.72
C LYS A 419 27.53 6.78 -10.75
N ASP A 420 28.22 6.51 -9.65
CA ASP A 420 29.15 5.39 -9.52
C ASP A 420 28.60 4.26 -8.63
N ARG A 421 27.28 4.23 -8.36
CA ARG A 421 26.60 3.30 -7.45
C ARG A 421 25.41 2.64 -8.13
N SER A 422 25.64 1.53 -8.81
CA SER A 422 24.60 0.82 -9.57
C SER A 422 23.47 0.24 -8.72
N ASN A 423 23.69 0.08 -7.41
CA ASN A 423 22.68 -0.38 -6.45
C ASN A 423 21.82 0.74 -5.85
N TRP A 424 22.04 2.00 -6.28
CA TRP A 424 21.24 3.13 -5.89
C TRP A 424 20.27 3.50 -7.04
N ILE A 425 18.97 3.61 -6.74
CA ILE A 425 17.90 3.89 -7.71
C ILE A 425 17.00 5.03 -7.22
N HIS A 426 16.24 5.64 -8.13
CA HIS A 426 15.21 6.64 -7.86
C HIS A 426 13.82 5.99 -7.68
#